data_60221d592050dfc960da5f716257a412
#
_entry.id   60221d592050dfc960da5f716257a412
#
_cell.length_a   1.000
_cell.length_b   1.000
_cell.length_c   1.000
_cell.angle_alpha   90.00
_cell.angle_beta   90.00
_cell.angle_gamma   90.00
#
_symmetry.space_group_name_H-M   'P 1'
#
loop_
_entity.id
_entity.type
_entity.pdbx_description
1 polymer ?
#
loop_
_entity_poly.entity_id
_entity_poly.type
_entity_poly.pdbx_seq_one_letter_code
_entity_poly.pdbx_strand_id
1 'polypeptide(L)'
;MQLSNVLGFTPGALNLYRTALSHRSVREGADENNERLEFLGDAVLSSVVAHYLFMKYPYKGEGFLTEMRSKMVNRQQLNEIGIKMELKKITIYNRHDNSLKISQIFGNTLEALIGAVYLDKGYKKTQRWVEKYIISTHMFI
;
A
#
# COMPACT_ATOMS: atom_id res chain seq x y z
N MET A 1 -8.75 12.75 12.82
CA MET A 1 -8.87 12.57 11.37
C MET A 1 -8.51 11.14 10.99
N GLN A 2 -9.35 10.51 10.17
CA GLN A 2 -9.19 9.08 9.86
C GLN A 2 -7.88 8.74 9.16
N LEU A 3 -7.41 9.62 8.25
CA LEU A 3 -6.14 9.39 7.56
C LEU A 3 -4.97 9.32 8.54
N SER A 4 -4.89 10.25 9.48
CA SER A 4 -3.82 10.25 10.49
C SER A 4 -3.84 9.00 11.34
N ASN A 5 -5.03 8.45 11.62
CA ASN A 5 -5.16 7.19 12.35
C ASN A 5 -4.60 6.01 11.56
N VAL A 6 -4.83 5.98 10.25
CA VAL A 6 -4.28 4.95 9.38
C VAL A 6 -2.77 5.06 9.28
N LEU A 7 -2.25 6.29 9.11
CA LEU A 7 -0.83 6.52 8.94
C LEU A 7 -0.03 6.39 10.25
N GLY A 8 -0.65 6.78 11.38
CA GLY A 8 0.07 6.84 12.65
C GLY A 8 1.04 8.01 12.75
N PHE A 9 0.96 8.96 11.82
CA PHE A 9 1.74 10.20 11.82
C PHE A 9 0.98 11.29 11.09
N THR A 10 1.44 12.54 11.21
CA THR A 10 0.81 13.67 10.54
C THR A 10 1.32 13.78 9.10
N PRO A 11 0.42 13.71 8.10
CA PRO A 11 0.83 13.87 6.70
C PRO A 11 1.30 15.31 6.43
N GLY A 12 2.37 15.45 5.64
CA GLY A 12 2.90 16.73 5.22
C GLY A 12 2.24 17.25 3.95
N ALA A 13 2.33 16.47 2.88
CA ALA A 13 1.80 16.85 1.56
C ALA A 13 0.41 16.26 1.33
N LEU A 14 -0.63 16.92 1.82
CA LEU A 14 -2.00 16.42 1.78
C LEU A 14 -2.49 16.04 0.38
N ASN A 15 -2.05 16.77 -0.65
CA ASN A 15 -2.47 16.47 -2.02
C ASN A 15 -2.03 15.08 -2.49
N LEU A 16 -0.88 14.60 -2.03
CA LEU A 16 -0.42 13.24 -2.35
C LEU A 16 -1.40 12.20 -1.80
N TYR A 17 -1.84 12.40 -0.58
CA TYR A 17 -2.76 11.46 0.06
C TYR A 17 -4.14 11.52 -0.52
N ARG A 18 -4.60 12.71 -0.91
CA ARG A 18 -5.87 12.85 -1.61
C ARG A 18 -5.86 12.09 -2.93
N THR A 19 -4.78 12.21 -3.70
CA THR A 19 -4.61 11.46 -4.94
C THR A 19 -4.54 9.96 -4.67
N ALA A 20 -3.79 9.55 -3.65
CA ALA A 20 -3.66 8.13 -3.28
C ALA A 20 -5.00 7.50 -2.93
N LEU A 21 -5.91 8.26 -2.33
CA LEU A 21 -7.20 7.77 -1.90
C LEU A 21 -8.27 7.85 -3.00
N SER A 22 -7.97 8.44 -4.15
CA SER A 22 -8.95 8.66 -5.23
C SER A 22 -8.86 7.58 -6.30
N HIS A 23 -9.86 6.69 -6.34
CA HIS A 23 -9.94 5.65 -7.36
C HIS A 23 -10.35 6.25 -8.70
N ARG A 24 -9.91 5.61 -9.81
CA ARG A 24 -10.21 6.07 -11.17
C ARG A 24 -11.72 6.14 -11.47
N SER A 25 -12.55 5.40 -10.73
CA SER A 25 -14.00 5.44 -10.92
C SER A 25 -14.64 6.79 -10.60
N VAL A 26 -13.92 7.66 -9.87
CA VAL A 26 -14.39 9.01 -9.53
C VAL A 26 -13.53 10.11 -10.13
N ARG A 27 -12.30 9.79 -10.56
CA ARG A 27 -11.37 10.75 -11.17
C ARG A 27 -10.62 10.05 -12.31
N GLU A 28 -10.97 10.41 -13.54
CA GLU A 28 -10.44 9.73 -14.72
C GLU A 28 -9.03 10.19 -15.13
N GLY A 29 -8.65 11.42 -14.81
CA GLY A 29 -7.34 11.94 -15.16
C GLY A 29 -6.20 11.20 -14.47
N ALA A 30 -5.14 10.87 -15.22
CA ALA A 30 -3.99 10.16 -14.68
C ALA A 30 -3.33 10.88 -13.50
N ASP A 31 -3.42 12.22 -13.46
CA ASP A 31 -2.86 13.02 -12.39
C ASP A 31 -3.79 13.17 -11.19
N GLU A 32 -5.03 12.71 -11.31
CA GLU A 32 -6.07 12.93 -10.32
C GLU A 32 -6.47 11.66 -9.57
N ASN A 33 -6.10 10.48 -10.09
CA ASN A 33 -6.41 9.22 -9.46
C ASN A 33 -5.14 8.54 -8.96
N ASN A 34 -5.31 7.38 -8.32
CA ASN A 34 -4.23 6.73 -7.59
C ASN A 34 -3.37 5.76 -8.42
N GLU A 35 -3.60 5.65 -9.73
CA GLU A 35 -2.90 4.63 -10.51
C GLU A 35 -1.38 4.83 -10.57
N ARG A 36 -0.91 6.06 -10.72
CA ARG A 36 0.52 6.33 -10.76
C ARG A 36 1.20 6.11 -9.40
N LEU A 37 0.53 6.50 -8.33
CA LEU A 37 1.04 6.26 -6.97
C LEU A 37 1.02 4.77 -6.62
N GLU A 38 0.02 4.04 -7.08
CA GLU A 38 -0.03 2.59 -6.95
C GLU A 38 1.18 1.94 -7.60
N PHE A 39 1.52 2.35 -8.83
CA PHE A 39 2.68 1.85 -9.54
C PHE A 39 3.96 2.08 -8.73
N LEU A 40 4.14 3.30 -8.25
CA LEU A 40 5.32 3.65 -7.43
C LEU A 40 5.33 2.87 -6.12
N GLY A 41 4.20 2.82 -5.45
CA GLY A 41 4.07 2.14 -4.16
C GLY A 41 4.31 0.63 -4.27
N ASP A 42 3.90 0.02 -5.37
CA ASP A 42 4.20 -1.39 -5.63
C ASP A 42 5.71 -1.66 -5.62
N ALA A 43 6.46 -0.83 -6.30
CA ALA A 43 7.91 -0.97 -6.36
C ALA A 43 8.56 -0.72 -4.99
N VAL A 44 8.12 0.30 -4.27
CA VAL A 44 8.63 0.61 -2.93
C VAL A 44 8.32 -0.53 -1.97
N LEU A 45 7.10 -1.02 -1.96
CA LEU A 45 6.70 -2.13 -1.10
C LEU A 45 7.52 -3.38 -1.39
N SER A 46 7.70 -3.72 -2.67
CA SER A 46 8.50 -4.88 -3.06
C SER A 46 9.93 -4.76 -2.57
N SER A 47 10.51 -3.57 -2.64
CA SER A 47 11.85 -3.30 -2.16
C SER A 47 11.95 -3.45 -0.64
N VAL A 48 11.01 -2.89 0.10
CA VAL A 48 10.98 -2.97 1.56
C VAL A 48 10.82 -4.42 2.03
N VAL A 49 9.92 -5.17 1.40
CA VAL A 49 9.69 -6.58 1.74
C VAL A 49 10.92 -7.42 1.39
N ALA A 50 11.55 -7.16 0.26
CA ALA A 50 12.77 -7.87 -0.13
C ALA A 50 13.89 -7.64 0.90
N HIS A 51 14.07 -6.40 1.34
CA HIS A 51 15.05 -6.07 2.37
C HIS A 51 14.74 -6.80 3.68
N TYR A 52 13.48 -6.76 4.10
CA TYR A 52 13.02 -7.41 5.33
C TYR A 52 13.32 -8.92 5.30
N LEU A 53 12.98 -9.59 4.20
CA LEU A 53 13.19 -11.02 4.05
C LEU A 53 14.68 -11.35 3.96
N PHE A 54 15.45 -10.54 3.26
CA PHE A 54 16.89 -10.71 3.16
C PHE A 54 17.55 -10.74 4.55
N MET A 55 17.15 -9.82 5.40
CA MET A 55 17.69 -9.72 6.75
C MET A 55 17.17 -10.81 7.69
N LYS A 56 15.91 -11.19 7.52
CA LYS A 56 15.28 -12.18 8.39
C LYS A 56 15.77 -13.60 8.10
N TYR A 57 16.07 -13.90 6.85
CA TYR A 57 16.46 -15.26 6.43
C TYR A 57 17.84 -15.26 5.77
N PRO A 58 18.91 -14.99 6.54
CA PRO A 58 20.25 -14.83 5.98
C PRO A 58 20.83 -16.10 5.36
N TYR A 59 20.25 -17.26 5.65
CA TYR A 59 20.75 -18.55 5.16
C TYR A 59 19.87 -19.18 4.09
N LYS A 60 18.82 -18.46 3.63
CA LYS A 60 17.94 -18.95 2.58
C LYS A 60 18.32 -18.36 1.22
N GLY A 61 18.08 -19.13 0.17
CA GLY A 61 18.41 -18.71 -1.18
C GLY A 61 17.34 -17.85 -1.83
N GLU A 62 17.66 -17.37 -3.02
CA GLU A 62 16.78 -16.47 -3.80
C GLU A 62 15.39 -17.08 -4.03
N GLY A 63 15.32 -18.38 -4.37
CA GLY A 63 14.02 -19.02 -4.65
C GLY A 63 13.09 -18.96 -3.45
N PHE A 64 13.59 -19.23 -2.26
CA PHE A 64 12.81 -19.11 -1.04
C PHE A 64 12.34 -17.69 -0.81
N LEU A 65 13.26 -16.72 -0.94
CA LEU A 65 12.93 -15.31 -0.70
C LEU A 65 11.90 -14.79 -1.70
N THR A 66 12.02 -15.17 -2.97
CA THR A 66 11.06 -14.80 -4.01
C THR A 66 9.67 -15.36 -3.72
N GLU A 67 9.62 -16.64 -3.33
CA GLU A 67 8.35 -17.27 -2.99
C GLU A 67 7.69 -16.62 -1.77
N MET A 68 8.46 -16.32 -0.73
CA MET A 68 7.94 -15.66 0.46
C MET A 68 7.40 -14.26 0.13
N ARG A 69 8.12 -13.48 -0.67
CA ARG A 69 7.64 -12.16 -1.08
C ARG A 69 6.32 -12.27 -1.83
N SER A 70 6.22 -13.22 -2.74
CA SER A 70 5.00 -13.44 -3.52
C SER A 70 3.80 -13.76 -2.60
N LYS A 71 4.01 -14.52 -1.54
CA LYS A 71 2.95 -14.82 -0.56
C LYS A 71 2.55 -13.59 0.25
N MET A 72 3.49 -12.69 0.49
CA MET A 72 3.24 -11.51 1.31
C MET A 72 2.56 -10.39 0.55
N VAL A 73 2.88 -10.20 -0.74
CA VAL A 73 2.47 -9.03 -1.50
C VAL A 73 1.64 -9.35 -2.76
N ASN A 74 0.97 -10.48 -2.80
CA ASN A 74 0.02 -10.73 -3.89
C ASN A 74 -1.23 -9.87 -3.73
N ARG A 75 -2.01 -9.77 -4.81
CA ARG A 75 -3.21 -8.90 -4.83
C ARG A 75 -4.21 -9.23 -3.75
N GLN A 76 -4.47 -10.52 -3.52
CA GLN A 76 -5.42 -10.95 -2.50
C GLN A 76 -4.96 -10.51 -1.12
N GLN A 77 -3.70 -10.75 -0.81
CA GLN A 77 -3.14 -10.40 0.50
C GLN A 77 -3.19 -8.89 0.73
N LEU A 78 -2.78 -8.10 -0.26
CA LEU A 78 -2.79 -6.65 -0.13
C LEU A 78 -4.21 -6.10 0.04
N ASN A 79 -5.18 -6.68 -0.67
CA ASN A 79 -6.56 -6.25 -0.51
C ASN A 79 -7.09 -6.58 0.89
N GLU A 80 -6.78 -7.76 1.41
CA GLU A 80 -7.16 -8.13 2.77
C GLU A 80 -6.55 -7.20 3.80
N ILE A 81 -5.29 -6.84 3.64
CA ILE A 81 -4.61 -5.89 4.52
C ILE A 81 -5.28 -4.52 4.44
N GLY A 82 -5.58 -4.05 3.23
CA GLY A 82 -6.28 -2.78 3.04
C GLY A 82 -7.62 -2.75 3.75
N ILE A 83 -8.38 -3.85 3.69
CA ILE A 83 -9.65 -3.96 4.41
C ILE A 83 -9.42 -3.92 5.93
N LYS A 84 -8.45 -4.65 6.44
CA LYS A 84 -8.12 -4.67 7.87
C LYS A 84 -7.65 -3.32 8.38
N MET A 85 -6.98 -2.53 7.52
CA MET A 85 -6.57 -1.18 7.85
C MET A 85 -7.72 -0.17 7.72
N GLU A 86 -8.92 -0.62 7.38
CA GLU A 86 -10.13 0.19 7.24
C GLU A 86 -10.02 1.24 6.11
N LEU A 87 -9.28 0.92 5.06
CA LEU A 87 -9.12 1.83 3.93
C LEU A 87 -10.43 2.09 3.19
N LYS A 88 -11.42 1.20 3.33
CA LYS A 88 -12.75 1.42 2.76
C LYS A 88 -13.38 2.72 3.25
N LYS A 89 -13.11 3.11 4.49
CA LYS A 89 -13.67 4.31 5.11
C LYS A 89 -13.13 5.60 4.50
N ILE A 90 -11.93 5.56 3.94
CA ILE A 90 -11.26 6.76 3.42
C ILE A 90 -11.01 6.73 1.93
N THR A 91 -11.18 5.59 1.27
CA THR A 91 -11.02 5.47 -0.19
C THR A 91 -12.21 6.10 -0.89
N ILE A 92 -11.94 6.95 -1.86
CA ILE A 92 -12.96 7.62 -2.67
C ILE A 92 -13.13 6.81 -3.95
N TYR A 93 -14.25 6.11 -4.08
CA TYR A 93 -14.57 5.31 -5.26
C TYR A 93 -16.07 5.34 -5.52
N ASN A 94 -16.48 4.96 -6.73
CA ASN A 94 -17.90 4.96 -7.09
C ASN A 94 -18.59 3.72 -6.49
N ARG A 95 -19.24 3.92 -5.36
CA ARG A 95 -19.92 2.83 -4.61
C ARG A 95 -21.16 2.29 -5.32
N HIS A 96 -21.63 2.98 -6.34
CA HIS A 96 -22.80 2.58 -7.11
C HIS A 96 -22.45 1.80 -8.37
N ASP A 97 -21.17 1.69 -8.69
CA ASP A 97 -20.71 0.96 -9.88
C ASP A 97 -20.48 -0.52 -9.54
N ASN A 98 -21.45 -1.34 -9.88
CA ASN A 98 -21.41 -2.78 -9.61
C ASN A 98 -20.36 -3.52 -10.46
N SER A 99 -19.81 -2.88 -11.49
CA SER A 99 -18.77 -3.48 -12.33
C SER A 99 -17.40 -3.43 -11.69
N LEU A 100 -17.21 -2.64 -10.63
CA LEU A 100 -15.91 -2.51 -9.96
C LEU A 100 -15.55 -3.78 -9.21
N LYS A 101 -14.31 -4.18 -9.36
CA LYS A 101 -13.77 -5.33 -8.63
C LYS A 101 -13.27 -4.89 -7.26
N ILE A 102 -14.16 -4.92 -6.27
CA ILE A 102 -13.84 -4.54 -4.90
C ILE A 102 -12.64 -5.34 -4.37
N SER A 103 -12.47 -6.57 -4.84
CA SER A 103 -11.34 -7.42 -4.45
C SER A 103 -9.95 -6.84 -4.81
N GLN A 104 -9.91 -5.71 -5.52
CA GLN A 104 -8.64 -5.09 -5.92
C GLN A 104 -8.50 -3.65 -5.43
N ILE A 105 -9.60 -2.98 -5.10
CA ILE A 105 -9.61 -1.53 -4.81
C ILE A 105 -8.74 -1.19 -3.59
N PHE A 106 -8.89 -1.93 -2.50
CA PHE A 106 -8.23 -1.55 -1.24
C PHE A 106 -6.77 -1.93 -1.20
N GLY A 107 -6.38 -2.98 -1.93
CA GLY A 107 -4.97 -3.29 -2.15
C GLY A 107 -4.28 -2.23 -2.99
N ASN A 108 -4.95 -1.75 -4.04
CA ASN A 108 -4.44 -0.67 -4.88
C ASN A 108 -4.31 0.63 -4.08
N THR A 109 -5.30 0.93 -3.24
CA THR A 109 -5.23 2.10 -2.35
C THR A 109 -4.06 1.98 -1.38
N LEU A 110 -3.83 0.80 -0.83
CA LEU A 110 -2.69 0.56 0.07
C LEU A 110 -1.37 0.84 -0.63
N GLU A 111 -1.18 0.31 -1.83
CA GLU A 111 0.04 0.57 -2.60
C GLU A 111 0.18 2.05 -2.92
N ALA A 112 -0.92 2.72 -3.29
CA ALA A 112 -0.88 4.15 -3.58
C ALA A 112 -0.52 4.96 -2.34
N LEU A 113 -1.00 4.57 -1.16
CA LEU A 113 -0.62 5.22 0.10
C LEU A 113 0.87 5.04 0.38
N ILE A 114 1.42 3.85 0.12
CA ILE A 114 2.86 3.62 0.27
C ILE A 114 3.63 4.57 -0.64
N GLY A 115 3.18 4.73 -1.88
CA GLY A 115 3.78 5.68 -2.82
C GLY A 115 3.73 7.11 -2.31
N ALA A 116 2.59 7.52 -1.73
CA ALA A 116 2.42 8.85 -1.17
C ALA A 116 3.34 9.08 0.04
N VAL A 117 3.42 8.12 0.94
CA VAL A 117 4.32 8.20 2.10
C VAL A 117 5.77 8.32 1.65
N TYR A 118 6.15 7.56 0.63
CA TYR A 118 7.49 7.63 0.07
C TYR A 118 7.82 9.03 -0.46
N LEU A 119 6.92 9.62 -1.23
CA LEU A 119 7.15 10.97 -1.77
C LEU A 119 7.12 12.04 -0.68
N ASP A 120 6.29 11.86 0.34
CA ASP A 120 6.14 12.81 1.43
C ASP A 120 7.29 12.75 2.45
N LYS A 121 7.71 11.55 2.83
CA LYS A 121 8.63 11.34 3.96
C LYS A 121 9.95 10.67 3.61
N GLY A 122 10.12 10.19 2.38
CA GLY A 122 11.34 9.51 1.96
C GLY A 122 11.32 8.01 2.24
N TYR A 123 12.32 7.31 1.67
CA TYR A 123 12.37 5.85 1.71
C TYR A 123 12.50 5.28 3.14
N LYS A 124 13.43 5.83 3.92
CA LYS A 124 13.73 5.28 5.24
C LYS A 124 12.52 5.32 6.18
N LYS A 125 11.79 6.42 6.17
CA LYS A 125 10.58 6.54 6.99
C LYS A 125 9.47 5.65 6.45
N THR A 126 9.36 5.51 5.13
CA THR A 126 8.42 4.60 4.52
C THR A 126 8.72 3.16 4.90
N GLN A 127 9.99 2.76 4.86
CA GLN A 127 10.43 1.43 5.27
C GLN A 127 9.97 1.13 6.70
N ARG A 128 10.24 2.05 7.63
CA ARG A 128 9.82 1.88 9.04
C ARG A 128 8.33 1.77 9.18
N TRP A 129 7.60 2.59 8.43
CA TRP A 129 6.13 2.58 8.47
C TRP A 129 5.57 1.27 7.94
N VAL A 130 6.08 0.79 6.80
CA VAL A 130 5.65 -0.48 6.21
C VAL A 130 5.96 -1.64 7.17
N GLU A 131 7.16 -1.68 7.73
CA GLU A 131 7.54 -2.75 8.66
C GLU A 131 6.66 -2.78 9.89
N LYS A 132 6.36 -1.61 10.47
CA LYS A 132 5.57 -1.52 11.70
C LYS A 132 4.09 -1.77 11.49
N TYR A 133 3.48 -1.11 10.49
CA TYR A 133 2.03 -1.11 10.33
C TYR A 133 1.51 -2.14 9.34
N ILE A 134 2.36 -2.68 8.49
CA ILE A 134 1.94 -3.62 7.46
C ILE A 134 2.54 -5.00 7.72
N ILE A 135 3.86 -5.11 7.74
CA ILE A 135 4.52 -6.41 7.86
C ILE A 135 4.29 -7.04 9.23
N SER A 136 4.63 -6.32 10.31
CA SER A 136 4.53 -6.85 11.68
C SER A 136 3.10 -7.10 12.11
N THR A 137 2.16 -6.31 11.61
CA THR A 137 0.77 -6.37 12.06
C THR A 137 -0.07 -7.33 11.23
N HIS A 138 0.16 -7.41 9.92
CA HIS A 138 -0.72 -8.11 9.00
C HIS A 138 -0.07 -9.24 8.20
N MET A 139 1.26 -9.26 8.11
CA MET A 139 1.97 -10.29 7.36
C MET A 139 2.63 -11.27 8.32
N PHE A 140 2.04 -12.45 8.45
CA PHE A 140 2.56 -13.48 9.34
C PHE A 140 3.58 -14.34 8.59
N ILE A 141 4.78 -14.38 9.13
CA ILE A 141 5.89 -15.11 8.53
C ILE A 141 6.47 -16.07 9.55
#